data_23a2adb639a5fcad1599f8541f5482f4
#
_entry.id   23a2adb639a5fcad1599f8541f5482f4
#
_cell.length_a   1.000
_cell.length_b   1.000
_cell.length_c   1.000
_cell.angle_alpha   90.00
_cell.angle_beta   90.00
_cell.angle_gamma   90.00
#
_symmetry.space_group_name_H-M   'P 1'
#
loop_
_entity.id
_entity.type
_entity.pdbx_description
1 polymer ?
#
loop_
_entity_poly.entity_id
_entity_poly.type
_entity_poly.pdbx_seq_one_letter_code
_entity_poly.pdbx_strand_id
1 'polypeptide(L)'
;MVQPIIQECFIQFRNQLVSQKLIDEEAIFIDGTKLEANANKYTFVWKKSTERFEESLRQKSKEYYLKLVEEQIIPSICAEDEELDTEKLQKIVNALETKVTGLSAEIEKNSDVQVRKALRSKRKMPKKALKDFSDFIYRKAKYKVQHQIFKDRNSYSKTDHDATFMRMKDDHMMNGQLKPGYNVQIATNHQYVLAYETFSNPTDFKTMLPFLKTIKESYFDLPTYIVADAGYGSEENYQAILDEFERTPLITYTMYQKEQTKKYKKDPFITDNWTYNELADTYTCPNNREMKFRNYSTRTDKYGFKKQLKIYECESCFDCPVRNLCTRSKSNKNRVIQKNGNWEYFKAHVRELLKEEFTGEIYRQRKIDVEPAFGNLKANLAFNRFSVRGKDKITQELGXXXX
;
A
#
# COMPACT_ATOMS: atom_id res chain seq x y z
N MET A 1 -15.58 -13.37 20.77
CA MET A 1 -15.53 -13.53 22.25
C MET A 1 -14.15 -13.98 22.77
N VAL A 2 -13.30 -14.61 21.97
CA VAL A 2 -11.98 -15.10 22.42
C VAL A 2 -10.92 -13.97 22.43
N GLN A 3 -10.95 -13.06 21.45
CA GLN A 3 -9.92 -12.03 21.30
C GLN A 3 -9.75 -11.14 22.54
N PRO A 4 -10.82 -10.64 23.19
CA PRO A 4 -10.63 -9.84 24.42
C PRO A 4 -10.00 -10.63 25.57
N ILE A 5 -10.24 -11.94 25.66
CA ILE A 5 -9.63 -12.80 26.69
C ILE A 5 -8.12 -12.92 26.45
N ILE A 6 -7.73 -13.19 25.19
CA ILE A 6 -6.31 -13.29 24.82
C ILE A 6 -5.60 -11.96 25.15
N GLN A 7 -6.24 -10.85 24.76
CA GLN A 7 -5.70 -9.51 25.00
C GLN A 7 -5.51 -9.24 26.49
N GLU A 8 -6.51 -9.58 27.31
CA GLU A 8 -6.43 -9.44 28.76
C GLU A 8 -5.28 -10.29 29.34
N CYS A 9 -5.07 -11.50 28.83
CA CYS A 9 -3.95 -12.34 29.24
C CYS A 9 -2.60 -11.63 28.98
N PHE A 10 -2.43 -11.01 27.82
CA PHE A 10 -1.21 -10.25 27.50
C PHE A 10 -1.02 -9.07 28.47
N ILE A 11 -2.09 -8.36 28.80
CA ILE A 11 -2.05 -7.22 29.75
C ILE A 11 -1.61 -7.72 31.14
N GLN A 12 -2.23 -8.77 31.62
CA GLN A 12 -1.93 -9.33 32.94
C GLN A 12 -0.51 -9.88 32.98
N PHE A 13 -0.09 -10.56 31.93
CA PHE A 13 1.27 -11.10 31.81
C PHE A 13 2.31 -9.96 31.85
N ARG A 14 2.07 -8.90 31.07
CA ARG A 14 2.97 -7.73 31.07
C ARG A 14 3.06 -7.11 32.48
N ASN A 15 1.91 -6.92 33.14
CA ASN A 15 1.88 -6.35 34.50
C ASN A 15 2.70 -7.20 35.48
N GLN A 16 2.62 -8.51 35.35
CA GLN A 16 3.43 -9.44 36.16
C GLN A 16 4.93 -9.29 35.87
N LEU A 17 5.32 -9.20 34.58
CA LEU A 17 6.71 -9.00 34.18
C LEU A 17 7.27 -7.69 34.74
N VAL A 18 6.48 -6.60 34.71
CA VAL A 18 6.89 -5.30 35.28
C VAL A 18 7.08 -5.44 36.82
N SER A 19 6.11 -6.05 37.50
CA SER A 19 6.16 -6.20 38.95
C SER A 19 7.35 -7.03 39.41
N GLN A 20 7.78 -7.99 38.59
CA GLN A 20 8.95 -8.84 38.86
C GLN A 20 10.26 -8.24 38.31
N LYS A 21 10.21 -7.07 37.70
CA LYS A 21 11.37 -6.38 37.12
C LYS A 21 12.05 -7.20 36.01
N LEU A 22 11.29 -8.00 35.30
CA LEU A 22 11.79 -8.83 34.19
C LEU A 22 11.79 -8.05 32.86
N ILE A 23 11.03 -6.96 32.80
CA ILE A 23 11.05 -6.00 31.69
C ILE A 23 11.16 -4.58 32.26
N ASP A 24 11.63 -3.65 31.45
CA ASP A 24 11.58 -2.22 31.75
C ASP A 24 10.42 -1.56 31.00
N GLU A 25 10.14 -0.32 31.35
CA GLU A 25 9.05 0.45 30.70
C GLU A 25 9.63 1.61 29.88
N GLU A 26 10.90 1.52 29.50
CA GLU A 26 11.62 2.59 28.81
C GLU A 26 11.48 2.53 27.30
N ALA A 27 11.45 1.31 26.76
CA ALA A 27 11.42 1.10 25.30
C ALA A 27 10.54 -0.08 24.92
N ILE A 28 10.03 -0.05 23.68
CA ILE A 28 9.50 -1.25 23.02
C ILE A 28 10.21 -1.43 21.68
N PHE A 29 10.42 -2.69 21.32
CA PHE A 29 11.10 -3.09 20.10
C PHE A 29 10.05 -3.68 19.16
N ILE A 30 9.85 -3.03 18.00
CA ILE A 30 8.81 -3.43 17.04
C ILE A 30 9.48 -4.04 15.81
N ASP A 31 8.97 -5.18 15.40
CA ASP A 31 9.39 -5.82 14.15
C ASP A 31 8.25 -6.67 13.62
N GLY A 32 8.38 -7.05 12.35
CA GLY A 32 7.36 -7.80 11.65
C GLY A 32 7.91 -9.01 10.92
N THR A 33 7.03 -9.99 10.74
CA THR A 33 7.32 -11.12 9.88
C THR A 33 6.10 -11.46 9.04
N LYS A 34 6.32 -12.19 7.95
CA LYS A 34 5.24 -12.60 7.05
C LYS A 34 4.98 -14.09 7.27
N LEU A 35 3.70 -14.41 7.51
CA LEU A 35 3.23 -15.79 7.69
C LEU A 35 2.24 -16.15 6.59
N GLU A 36 2.32 -17.38 6.10
CA GLU A 36 1.49 -17.86 5.00
C GLU A 36 0.04 -18.02 5.46
N ALA A 37 -0.90 -17.56 4.63
CA ALA A 37 -2.33 -17.71 4.87
C ALA A 37 -2.80 -19.13 4.50
N ASN A 38 -3.89 -19.58 5.11
CA ASN A 38 -4.59 -20.81 4.71
C ASN A 38 -5.44 -20.51 3.47
N ALA A 39 -4.78 -20.29 2.34
CA ALA A 39 -5.43 -19.87 1.10
C ALA A 39 -4.78 -20.52 -0.10
N ASN A 40 -5.53 -20.58 -1.20
CA ASN A 40 -5.04 -21.14 -2.46
C ASN A 40 -3.96 -20.22 -3.03
N LYS A 41 -2.80 -20.78 -3.34
CA LYS A 41 -1.63 -20.05 -3.86
C LYS A 41 -1.82 -19.55 -5.29
N TYR A 42 -2.81 -20.05 -6.01
CA TYR A 42 -2.96 -19.78 -7.45
C TYR A 42 -4.23 -19.03 -7.80
N THR A 43 -5.09 -18.75 -6.84
CA THR A 43 -6.34 -17.98 -7.07
C THR A 43 -6.28 -16.63 -6.38
N PHE A 44 -6.00 -15.62 -7.19
CA PHE A 44 -5.79 -14.26 -6.71
C PHE A 44 -6.46 -13.24 -7.63
N VAL A 45 -6.68 -12.04 -7.10
CA VAL A 45 -7.17 -10.89 -7.86
C VAL A 45 -6.14 -9.79 -7.73
N TRP A 46 -5.67 -9.27 -8.87
CA TRP A 46 -4.71 -8.18 -8.94
C TRP A 46 -5.43 -6.87 -9.25
N LYS A 47 -5.18 -5.84 -8.45
CA LYS A 47 -5.79 -4.52 -8.62
C LYS A 47 -5.56 -3.96 -10.02
N LYS A 48 -4.32 -4.04 -10.49
CA LYS A 48 -3.94 -3.56 -11.83
C LYS A 48 -4.72 -4.27 -12.96
N SER A 49 -4.98 -5.57 -12.78
CA SER A 49 -5.79 -6.32 -13.76
C SER A 49 -7.25 -5.90 -13.71
N THR A 50 -7.80 -5.71 -12.51
CA THR A 50 -9.17 -5.23 -12.33
C THR A 50 -9.35 -3.86 -12.99
N GLU A 51 -8.42 -2.93 -12.75
CA GLU A 51 -8.44 -1.59 -13.35
C GLU A 51 -8.38 -1.64 -14.88
N ARG A 52 -7.55 -2.52 -15.44
CA ARG A 52 -7.44 -2.72 -16.89
C ARG A 52 -8.75 -3.26 -17.47
N PHE A 53 -9.36 -4.25 -16.81
CA PHE A 53 -10.62 -4.83 -17.26
C PHE A 53 -11.78 -3.83 -17.14
N GLU A 54 -11.78 -3.01 -16.09
CA GLU A 54 -12.77 -1.96 -15.87
C GLU A 54 -12.68 -0.90 -16.95
N GLU A 55 -11.48 -0.46 -17.31
CA GLU A 55 -11.27 0.50 -18.39
C GLU A 55 -11.69 -0.09 -19.75
N SER A 56 -11.35 -1.34 -20.03
CA SER A 56 -11.79 -2.03 -21.24
C SER A 56 -13.32 -2.13 -21.32
N LEU A 57 -13.96 -2.42 -20.18
CA LEU A 57 -15.42 -2.48 -20.09
C LEU A 57 -16.04 -1.10 -20.39
N ARG A 58 -15.45 -0.04 -19.80
CA ARG A 58 -15.91 1.35 -20.00
C ARG A 58 -15.90 1.71 -21.49
N GLN A 59 -14.79 1.43 -22.17
CA GLN A 59 -14.63 1.74 -23.60
C GLN A 59 -15.60 0.92 -24.46
N LYS A 60 -15.66 -0.40 -24.26
CA LYS A 60 -16.49 -1.32 -25.05
C LYS A 60 -17.99 -1.01 -24.87
N SER A 61 -18.44 -0.76 -23.65
CA SER A 61 -19.85 -0.46 -23.41
C SER A 61 -20.24 0.85 -24.06
N LYS A 62 -19.34 1.85 -24.03
CA LYS A 62 -19.58 3.15 -24.66
C LYS A 62 -19.68 3.03 -26.17
N GLU A 63 -18.72 2.35 -26.79
CA GLU A 63 -18.73 2.13 -28.25
C GLU A 63 -19.99 1.37 -28.68
N TYR A 64 -20.37 0.33 -27.94
CA TYR A 64 -21.55 -0.47 -28.25
C TYR A 64 -22.83 0.38 -28.11
N TYR A 65 -22.94 1.18 -27.05
CA TYR A 65 -24.06 2.08 -26.83
C TYR A 65 -24.23 3.06 -28.02
N LEU A 66 -23.14 3.71 -28.42
CA LEU A 66 -23.17 4.68 -29.53
C LEU A 66 -23.63 4.02 -30.84
N LYS A 67 -23.17 2.79 -31.08
CA LYS A 67 -23.61 2.01 -32.26
C LYS A 67 -25.11 1.71 -32.21
N LEU A 68 -25.66 1.34 -31.04
CA LEU A 68 -27.08 1.06 -30.88
C LEU A 68 -27.94 2.30 -31.13
N VAL A 69 -27.45 3.48 -30.72
CA VAL A 69 -28.14 4.76 -30.98
C VAL A 69 -28.06 5.14 -32.47
N GLU A 70 -26.87 5.01 -33.06
CA GLU A 70 -26.66 5.29 -34.51
C GLU A 70 -27.56 4.42 -35.39
N GLU A 71 -27.67 3.13 -35.03
CA GLU A 71 -28.53 2.18 -35.77
C GLU A 71 -30.02 2.30 -35.39
N GLN A 72 -30.38 3.27 -34.54
CA GLN A 72 -31.75 3.56 -34.12
C GLN A 72 -32.43 2.36 -33.42
N ILE A 73 -31.64 1.52 -32.75
CA ILE A 73 -32.16 0.38 -32.00
C ILE A 73 -32.76 0.86 -30.69
N ILE A 74 -32.09 1.82 -30.01
CA ILE A 74 -32.58 2.49 -28.80
C ILE A 74 -32.47 4.01 -28.96
N PRO A 75 -33.25 4.79 -28.22
CA PRO A 75 -33.09 6.25 -28.21
C PRO A 75 -31.80 6.66 -27.47
N SER A 76 -31.34 7.88 -27.73
CA SER A 76 -30.22 8.45 -26.98
C SER A 76 -30.62 8.64 -25.50
N ILE A 77 -29.80 8.15 -24.61
CA ILE A 77 -30.04 8.16 -23.15
C ILE A 77 -29.15 9.18 -22.47
N CYS A 78 -27.96 9.44 -23.04
CA CYS A 78 -27.00 10.40 -22.50
C CYS A 78 -26.17 10.99 -23.65
N ALA A 79 -25.47 12.09 -23.36
CA ALA A 79 -24.61 12.76 -24.34
C ALA A 79 -23.39 11.87 -24.69
N GLU A 80 -22.82 12.10 -25.88
CA GLU A 80 -21.69 11.30 -26.38
C GLU A 80 -20.45 11.35 -25.47
N ASP A 81 -20.24 12.48 -24.79
CA ASP A 81 -19.09 12.68 -23.89
C ASP A 81 -19.35 12.21 -22.47
N GLU A 82 -20.58 11.87 -22.11
CA GLU A 82 -20.91 11.38 -20.76
C GLU A 82 -20.50 9.93 -20.55
N GLU A 83 -20.07 9.64 -19.32
CA GLU A 83 -19.71 8.29 -18.91
C GLU A 83 -20.97 7.45 -18.63
N LEU A 84 -20.92 6.15 -18.97
CA LEU A 84 -22.01 5.21 -18.71
C LEU A 84 -21.87 4.66 -17.29
N ASP A 85 -22.52 5.30 -16.34
CA ASP A 85 -22.63 4.80 -14.98
C ASP A 85 -23.67 3.65 -14.89
N THR A 86 -23.81 3.06 -13.71
CA THR A 86 -24.74 1.92 -13.51
C THR A 86 -26.18 2.31 -13.84
N GLU A 87 -26.60 3.53 -13.48
CA GLU A 87 -27.96 4.02 -13.78
C GLU A 87 -28.22 4.10 -15.28
N LYS A 88 -27.27 4.66 -16.03
CA LYS A 88 -27.39 4.78 -17.49
C LYS A 88 -27.37 3.42 -18.16
N LEU A 89 -26.51 2.50 -17.71
CA LEU A 89 -26.51 1.11 -18.20
C LEU A 89 -27.85 0.43 -17.96
N GLN A 90 -28.48 0.67 -16.80
CA GLN A 90 -29.81 0.12 -16.49
C GLN A 90 -30.88 0.70 -17.40
N LYS A 91 -30.82 2.00 -17.73
CA LYS A 91 -31.72 2.63 -18.69
C LYS A 91 -31.58 2.01 -20.08
N ILE A 92 -30.34 1.71 -20.51
CA ILE A 92 -30.07 1.02 -21.78
C ILE A 92 -30.70 -0.40 -21.75
N VAL A 93 -30.53 -1.15 -20.67
CA VAL A 93 -31.13 -2.48 -20.52
C VAL A 93 -32.64 -2.40 -20.60
N ASN A 94 -33.26 -1.44 -19.90
CA ASN A 94 -34.72 -1.25 -19.90
C ASN A 94 -35.24 -0.92 -21.34
N ALA A 95 -34.54 -0.06 -22.06
CA ALA A 95 -34.90 0.27 -23.46
C ALA A 95 -34.80 -0.95 -24.36
N LEU A 96 -33.74 -1.77 -24.19
CA LEU A 96 -33.56 -3.01 -24.96
C LEU A 96 -34.62 -4.05 -24.61
N GLU A 97 -35.00 -4.19 -23.35
CA GLU A 97 -36.08 -5.08 -22.90
C GLU A 97 -37.39 -4.71 -23.57
N THR A 98 -37.72 -3.42 -23.54
CA THR A 98 -38.96 -2.90 -24.20
C THR A 98 -38.95 -3.25 -25.68
N LYS A 99 -37.83 -3.02 -26.37
CA LYS A 99 -37.69 -3.31 -27.80
C LYS A 99 -37.85 -4.81 -28.11
N VAL A 100 -37.17 -5.66 -27.30
CA VAL A 100 -37.24 -7.14 -27.50
C VAL A 100 -38.62 -7.68 -27.19
N THR A 101 -39.28 -7.19 -26.13
CA THR A 101 -40.63 -7.59 -25.75
C THR A 101 -41.64 -7.18 -26.86
N GLY A 102 -41.53 -5.93 -27.36
CA GLY A 102 -42.37 -5.45 -28.43
C GLY A 102 -42.26 -6.29 -29.70
N LEU A 103 -41.02 -6.54 -30.14
CA LEU A 103 -40.77 -7.38 -31.33
C LEU A 103 -41.23 -8.82 -31.12
N SER A 104 -41.12 -9.35 -29.92
CA SER A 104 -41.59 -10.73 -29.60
C SER A 104 -43.14 -10.81 -29.71
N ALA A 105 -43.84 -9.79 -29.17
CA ALA A 105 -45.29 -9.73 -29.25
C ALA A 105 -45.76 -9.59 -30.72
N GLU A 106 -45.07 -8.79 -31.55
CA GLU A 106 -45.37 -8.68 -32.98
C GLU A 106 -45.17 -10.01 -33.71
N ILE A 107 -44.12 -10.77 -33.37
CA ILE A 107 -43.86 -12.08 -33.98
C ILE A 107 -45.00 -13.06 -33.64
N GLU A 108 -45.49 -13.01 -32.39
CA GLU A 108 -46.60 -13.90 -31.96
C GLU A 108 -47.93 -13.56 -32.62
N LYS A 109 -48.22 -12.29 -32.82
CA LYS A 109 -49.47 -11.81 -33.42
C LYS A 109 -49.54 -12.01 -34.95
N ASN A 110 -48.39 -12.17 -35.60
CA ASN A 110 -48.30 -12.19 -37.06
C ASN A 110 -48.39 -13.65 -37.58
N SER A 111 -49.30 -13.91 -38.54
CA SER A 111 -49.45 -15.22 -39.12
C SER A 111 -48.59 -15.44 -40.39
N ASP A 112 -48.10 -14.32 -40.98
CA ASP A 112 -47.27 -14.38 -42.20
C ASP A 112 -45.83 -14.85 -41.84
N VAL A 113 -45.41 -15.92 -42.49
CA VAL A 113 -44.10 -16.54 -42.27
C VAL A 113 -42.94 -15.61 -42.64
N GLN A 114 -43.07 -14.86 -43.75
CA GLN A 114 -42.03 -13.96 -44.21
C GLN A 114 -41.88 -12.75 -43.28
N VAL A 115 -42.99 -12.19 -42.80
CA VAL A 115 -43.00 -11.09 -41.85
C VAL A 115 -42.39 -11.55 -40.51
N ARG A 116 -42.76 -12.73 -40.03
CA ARG A 116 -42.19 -13.31 -38.82
C ARG A 116 -40.68 -13.51 -38.94
N LYS A 117 -40.19 -13.96 -40.10
CA LYS A 117 -38.75 -14.14 -40.37
C LYS A 117 -38.02 -12.81 -40.32
N ALA A 118 -38.58 -11.77 -40.94
CA ALA A 118 -38.01 -10.41 -40.91
C ALA A 118 -37.96 -9.83 -39.49
N LEU A 119 -39.03 -10.01 -38.70
CA LEU A 119 -39.08 -9.55 -37.30
C LEU A 119 -38.10 -10.29 -36.42
N ARG A 120 -37.92 -11.60 -36.62
CA ARG A 120 -36.92 -12.38 -35.91
C ARG A 120 -35.49 -11.87 -36.19
N SER A 121 -35.23 -11.52 -37.46
CA SER A 121 -33.94 -10.93 -37.83
C SER A 121 -33.72 -9.57 -37.13
N LYS A 122 -34.73 -8.69 -37.13
CA LYS A 122 -34.68 -7.40 -36.41
C LYS A 122 -34.47 -7.57 -34.92
N ARG A 123 -35.05 -8.61 -34.29
CA ARG A 123 -34.96 -8.88 -32.86
C ARG A 123 -33.58 -9.41 -32.45
N LYS A 124 -32.79 -10.01 -33.35
CA LYS A 124 -31.53 -10.67 -33.07
C LYS A 124 -30.53 -9.76 -32.38
N MET A 125 -30.31 -8.56 -32.93
CA MET A 125 -29.33 -7.61 -32.37
C MET A 125 -29.77 -7.02 -31.02
N PRO A 126 -31.02 -6.51 -30.87
CA PRO A 126 -31.47 -6.05 -29.54
C PRO A 126 -31.39 -7.14 -28.45
N LYS A 127 -31.75 -8.40 -28.82
CA LYS A 127 -31.68 -9.53 -27.85
C LYS A 127 -30.23 -9.81 -27.42
N LYS A 128 -29.27 -9.77 -28.35
CA LYS A 128 -27.85 -9.92 -28.05
C LYS A 128 -27.36 -8.75 -27.19
N ALA A 129 -27.70 -7.53 -27.56
CA ALA A 129 -27.31 -6.32 -26.82
C ALA A 129 -27.84 -6.36 -25.38
N LEU A 130 -29.09 -6.81 -25.20
CA LEU A 130 -29.70 -6.96 -23.88
C LEU A 130 -28.85 -7.86 -22.96
N LYS A 131 -28.44 -9.01 -23.51
CA LYS A 131 -27.58 -9.96 -22.78
C LYS A 131 -26.24 -9.32 -22.44
N ASP A 132 -25.63 -8.66 -23.43
CA ASP A 132 -24.29 -8.05 -23.26
C ASP A 132 -24.32 -6.90 -22.24
N PHE A 133 -25.32 -6.01 -22.29
CA PHE A 133 -25.43 -4.90 -21.34
C PHE A 133 -25.80 -5.38 -19.93
N SER A 134 -26.58 -6.45 -19.80
CA SER A 134 -26.83 -7.09 -18.51
C SER A 134 -25.53 -7.63 -17.91
N ASP A 135 -24.67 -8.25 -18.74
CA ASP A 135 -23.33 -8.70 -18.32
C ASP A 135 -22.45 -7.51 -17.92
N PHE A 136 -22.51 -6.38 -18.63
CA PHE A 136 -21.73 -5.18 -18.29
C PHE A 136 -22.10 -4.66 -16.90
N ILE A 137 -23.38 -4.62 -16.54
CA ILE A 137 -23.86 -4.23 -15.21
C ILE A 137 -23.29 -5.17 -14.13
N TYR A 138 -23.40 -6.47 -14.37
CA TYR A 138 -22.87 -7.50 -13.45
C TYR A 138 -21.37 -7.32 -13.23
N ARG A 139 -20.61 -7.15 -14.32
CA ARG A 139 -19.16 -6.98 -14.24
C ARG A 139 -18.76 -5.68 -13.55
N LYS A 140 -19.49 -4.59 -13.80
CA LYS A 140 -19.23 -3.30 -13.14
C LYS A 140 -19.44 -3.42 -11.61
N ALA A 141 -20.52 -4.09 -11.19
CA ALA A 141 -20.79 -4.36 -9.79
C ALA A 141 -19.68 -5.23 -9.16
N LYS A 142 -19.23 -6.25 -9.89
CA LYS A 142 -18.13 -7.13 -9.46
C LYS A 142 -16.84 -6.34 -9.25
N TYR A 143 -16.48 -5.44 -10.17
CA TYR A 143 -15.27 -4.62 -10.04
C TYR A 143 -15.37 -3.68 -8.84
N LYS A 144 -16.55 -3.11 -8.59
CA LYS A 144 -16.79 -2.26 -7.42
C LYS A 144 -16.52 -3.04 -6.11
N VAL A 145 -17.03 -4.26 -6.01
CA VAL A 145 -16.77 -5.14 -4.85
C VAL A 145 -15.27 -5.44 -4.72
N GLN A 146 -14.59 -5.74 -5.84
CA GLN A 146 -13.15 -6.00 -5.82
C GLN A 146 -12.37 -4.79 -5.28
N HIS A 147 -12.74 -3.56 -5.69
CA HIS A 147 -12.11 -2.34 -5.18
C HIS A 147 -12.32 -2.16 -3.68
N GLN A 148 -13.50 -2.50 -3.17
CA GLN A 148 -13.78 -2.45 -1.72
C GLN A 148 -12.90 -3.44 -0.95
N ILE A 149 -12.62 -4.62 -1.52
CA ILE A 149 -11.76 -5.64 -0.90
C ILE A 149 -10.28 -5.20 -0.95
N PHE A 150 -9.83 -4.64 -2.07
CA PHE A 150 -8.44 -4.18 -2.21
C PHE A 150 -8.05 -3.15 -1.15
N LYS A 151 -8.90 -2.15 -0.93
CA LYS A 151 -8.53 -0.97 -0.14
C LYS A 151 -7.24 -0.38 -0.72
N ASP A 152 -6.15 -0.32 0.07
CA ASP A 152 -4.85 0.20 -0.36
C ASP A 152 -3.89 -0.91 -0.88
N ARG A 153 -4.35 -2.17 -0.92
CA ARG A 153 -3.53 -3.31 -1.34
C ARG A 153 -3.53 -3.48 -2.86
N ASN A 154 -2.52 -4.17 -3.37
CA ASN A 154 -2.38 -4.48 -4.80
C ASN A 154 -3.03 -5.81 -5.20
N SER A 155 -3.39 -6.65 -4.22
CA SER A 155 -3.95 -7.98 -4.48
C SER A 155 -4.72 -8.51 -3.27
N TYR A 156 -5.50 -9.55 -3.51
CA TYR A 156 -6.08 -10.37 -2.43
C TYR A 156 -6.32 -11.80 -2.95
N SER A 157 -6.43 -12.74 -2.01
CA SER A 157 -6.73 -14.14 -2.33
C SER A 157 -8.24 -14.34 -2.46
N LYS A 158 -8.67 -15.13 -3.46
CA LYS A 158 -10.11 -15.46 -3.63
C LYS A 158 -10.63 -16.36 -2.50
N THR A 159 -9.75 -17.09 -1.83
CA THR A 159 -10.16 -18.01 -0.75
C THR A 159 -10.00 -17.40 0.64
N ASP A 160 -9.29 -16.27 0.75
CA ASP A 160 -9.17 -15.48 1.98
C ASP A 160 -8.98 -14.02 1.58
N HIS A 161 -10.07 -13.25 1.58
CA HIS A 161 -10.08 -11.87 1.09
C HIS A 161 -9.19 -10.93 1.90
N ASP A 162 -8.86 -11.27 3.14
CA ASP A 162 -7.97 -10.45 3.97
C ASP A 162 -6.49 -10.74 3.71
N ALA A 163 -6.17 -11.89 3.11
CA ALA A 163 -4.79 -12.25 2.77
C ALA A 163 -4.35 -11.53 1.50
N THR A 164 -3.11 -11.05 1.51
CA THR A 164 -2.49 -10.35 0.38
C THR A 164 -1.35 -11.20 -0.18
N PHE A 165 -1.16 -11.19 -1.49
CA PHE A 165 -0.03 -11.88 -2.11
C PHE A 165 1.24 -11.06 -1.85
N MET A 166 2.18 -11.66 -1.14
CA MET A 166 3.41 -11.01 -0.71
C MET A 166 4.59 -11.97 -0.77
N ARG A 167 5.78 -11.42 -0.87
CA ARG A 167 7.02 -12.21 -0.81
C ARG A 167 7.28 -12.58 0.64
N MET A 168 7.46 -13.86 0.92
CA MET A 168 7.80 -14.34 2.26
C MET A 168 9.27 -14.05 2.55
N LYS A 169 9.62 -13.81 3.83
CA LYS A 169 11.01 -13.63 4.26
C LYS A 169 11.81 -14.93 4.05
N ASP A 170 11.16 -16.06 4.29
CA ASP A 170 11.79 -17.40 4.20
C ASP A 170 11.58 -18.04 2.83
N ASP A 171 12.04 -17.34 1.77
CA ASP A 171 11.99 -17.85 0.40
C ASP A 171 13.24 -18.71 0.13
N HIS A 172 13.21 -19.96 0.59
CA HIS A 172 14.33 -20.90 0.46
C HIS A 172 14.71 -21.19 -0.99
N MET A 173 13.74 -21.09 -1.90
CA MET A 173 13.98 -21.31 -3.34
C MET A 173 14.57 -20.08 -4.03
N MET A 174 14.55 -18.93 -3.36
CA MET A 174 15.06 -17.65 -3.87
C MET A 174 14.50 -17.30 -5.25
N ASN A 175 13.26 -17.77 -5.52
CA ASN A 175 12.60 -17.54 -6.81
C ASN A 175 11.62 -16.37 -6.80
N GLY A 176 11.47 -15.68 -5.65
CA GLY A 176 10.61 -14.52 -5.51
C GLY A 176 9.12 -14.82 -5.58
N GLN A 177 8.74 -16.08 -5.39
CA GLN A 177 7.33 -16.49 -5.45
C GLN A 177 6.49 -15.73 -4.45
N LEU A 178 5.37 -15.19 -4.91
CA LEU A 178 4.39 -14.54 -4.05
C LEU A 178 3.43 -15.61 -3.49
N LYS A 179 3.16 -15.50 -2.20
CA LYS A 179 2.21 -16.38 -1.50
C LYS A 179 1.16 -15.54 -0.79
N PRO A 180 -0.07 -16.04 -0.66
CA PRO A 180 -1.06 -15.35 0.17
C PRO A 180 -0.59 -15.38 1.62
N GLY A 181 -0.61 -14.22 2.29
CA GLY A 181 -0.09 -14.13 3.64
C GLY A 181 -0.56 -12.90 4.39
N TYR A 182 -0.09 -12.82 5.62
CA TYR A 182 -0.33 -11.72 6.53
C TYR A 182 1.00 -11.19 7.05
N ASN A 183 1.05 -9.90 7.28
CA ASN A 183 2.18 -9.23 7.90
C ASN A 183 1.88 -9.16 9.42
N VAL A 184 2.64 -9.93 10.18
CA VAL A 184 2.48 -10.02 11.63
C VAL A 184 3.45 -9.04 12.28
N GLN A 185 2.94 -8.21 13.18
CA GLN A 185 3.75 -7.25 13.94
C GLN A 185 3.73 -7.63 15.40
N ILE A 186 4.91 -7.57 16.06
CA ILE A 186 5.03 -7.78 17.50
C ILE A 186 5.77 -6.61 18.13
N ALA A 187 5.45 -6.36 19.39
CA ALA A 187 6.18 -5.43 20.25
C ALA A 187 6.77 -6.23 21.41
N THR A 188 8.08 -6.10 21.61
CA THR A 188 8.80 -6.88 22.63
C THR A 188 9.56 -5.97 23.59
N ASN A 189 9.92 -6.52 24.76
CA ASN A 189 10.92 -5.98 25.66
C ASN A 189 11.54 -7.15 26.41
N HIS A 190 12.86 -7.21 26.47
CA HIS A 190 13.62 -8.33 27.04
C HIS A 190 13.18 -9.70 26.47
N GLN A 191 12.87 -9.73 25.15
CA GLN A 191 12.46 -10.91 24.38
C GLN A 191 11.05 -11.41 24.68
N TYR A 192 10.32 -10.79 25.61
CA TYR A 192 8.92 -11.12 25.86
C TYR A 192 8.04 -10.37 24.87
N VAL A 193 7.06 -11.07 24.27
CA VAL A 193 6.07 -10.45 23.39
C VAL A 193 5.01 -9.80 24.26
N LEU A 194 4.89 -8.48 24.17
CA LEU A 194 3.97 -7.69 25.00
C LEU A 194 2.68 -7.30 24.26
N ALA A 195 2.75 -7.23 22.93
CA ALA A 195 1.60 -6.93 22.08
C ALA A 195 1.86 -7.47 20.68
N TYR A 196 0.78 -7.73 19.96
CA TYR A 196 0.86 -8.21 18.58
C TYR A 196 -0.34 -7.74 17.78
N GLU A 197 -0.17 -7.72 16.45
CA GLU A 197 -1.29 -7.45 15.54
C GLU A 197 -0.99 -8.06 14.16
N THR A 198 -2.04 -8.37 13.42
CA THR A 198 -1.94 -8.89 12.04
C THR A 198 -2.41 -7.84 11.06
N PHE A 199 -1.71 -7.72 9.94
CA PHE A 199 -2.00 -6.75 8.89
C PHE A 199 -2.10 -7.43 7.54
N SER A 200 -3.04 -6.98 6.74
CA SER A 200 -3.16 -7.38 5.33
C SER A 200 -2.14 -6.66 4.45
N ASN A 201 -1.65 -5.49 4.87
CA ASN A 201 -0.67 -4.70 4.11
C ASN A 201 0.73 -5.31 4.26
N PRO A 202 1.42 -5.63 3.16
CA PRO A 202 2.75 -6.27 3.23
C PRO A 202 3.89 -5.30 3.58
N THR A 203 3.62 -4.00 3.70
CA THR A 203 4.65 -2.96 3.86
C THR A 203 4.74 -2.50 5.31
N ASP A 204 5.92 -2.70 5.93
CA ASP A 204 6.12 -2.46 7.36
C ASP A 204 5.92 -1.01 7.77
N PHE A 205 6.39 -0.03 6.96
CA PHE A 205 6.23 1.37 7.36
C PHE A 205 4.76 1.80 7.48
N LYS A 206 3.84 1.08 6.84
CA LYS A 206 2.39 1.35 6.94
C LYS A 206 1.73 0.66 8.13
N THR A 207 2.40 -0.28 8.75
CA THR A 207 1.87 -0.98 9.93
C THR A 207 2.19 -0.26 11.24
N MET A 208 3.21 0.62 11.25
CA MET A 208 3.72 1.25 12.47
C MET A 208 2.64 2.03 13.22
N LEU A 209 2.03 3.02 12.58
CA LEU A 209 1.08 3.91 13.27
C LEU A 209 -0.20 3.19 13.71
N PRO A 210 -0.82 2.35 12.88
CA PRO A 210 -1.96 1.55 13.36
C PRO A 210 -1.57 0.64 14.54
N PHE A 211 -0.39 0.04 14.51
CA PHE A 211 0.04 -0.85 15.59
C PHE A 211 0.30 -0.07 16.89
N LEU A 212 0.98 1.08 16.82
CA LEU A 212 1.18 1.94 17.99
C LEU A 212 -0.16 2.37 18.61
N LYS A 213 -1.13 2.71 17.76
CA LYS A 213 -2.48 3.06 18.20
C LYS A 213 -3.14 1.88 18.93
N THR A 214 -3.04 0.68 18.35
CA THR A 214 -3.57 -0.54 18.97
C THR A 214 -2.91 -0.79 20.33
N ILE A 215 -1.58 -0.65 20.43
CA ILE A 215 -0.86 -0.84 21.70
C ILE A 215 -1.40 0.14 22.74
N LYS A 216 -1.44 1.42 22.40
CA LYS A 216 -1.87 2.49 23.31
C LYS A 216 -3.32 2.33 23.77
N GLU A 217 -4.21 1.94 22.88
CA GLU A 217 -5.65 1.84 23.17
C GLU A 217 -6.03 0.53 23.85
N SER A 218 -5.28 -0.54 23.60
CA SER A 218 -5.74 -1.91 23.91
C SER A 218 -4.79 -2.75 24.78
N TYR A 219 -3.55 -2.30 25.00
CA TYR A 219 -2.58 -3.08 25.76
C TYR A 219 -1.98 -2.28 26.92
N PHE A 220 -1.20 -1.23 26.59
CA PHE A 220 -0.48 -0.44 27.63
C PHE A 220 -0.08 0.92 27.03
N ASP A 221 0.22 1.87 27.93
CA ASP A 221 0.71 3.18 27.49
C ASP A 221 2.13 3.04 26.90
N LEU A 222 2.36 3.75 25.78
CA LEU A 222 3.61 3.63 25.04
C LEU A 222 4.82 4.09 25.87
N PRO A 223 5.93 3.32 25.86
CA PRO A 223 7.18 3.77 26.47
C PRO A 223 7.78 4.97 25.73
N THR A 224 8.79 5.58 26.36
CA THR A 224 9.49 6.74 25.78
C THR A 224 10.08 6.45 24.40
N TYR A 225 10.71 5.29 24.24
CA TYR A 225 11.44 4.95 23.01
C TYR A 225 10.70 3.88 22.22
N ILE A 226 10.44 4.20 20.95
CA ILE A 226 9.87 3.28 19.96
C ILE A 226 11.01 2.86 19.04
N VAL A 227 11.39 1.59 19.10
CA VAL A 227 12.59 1.06 18.42
C VAL A 227 12.18 0.12 17.30
N ALA A 228 12.68 0.35 16.09
CA ALA A 228 12.37 -0.50 14.93
C ALA A 228 13.47 -0.38 13.88
N ASP A 229 13.45 -1.24 12.87
CA ASP A 229 14.45 -1.21 11.82
C ASP A 229 14.13 -0.20 10.72
N ALA A 230 14.99 -0.13 9.71
CA ALA A 230 14.90 0.84 8.62
C ALA A 230 13.64 0.67 7.74
N GLY A 231 13.00 -0.48 7.80
CA GLY A 231 11.75 -0.73 7.07
C GLY A 231 10.60 0.14 7.57
N TYR A 232 10.71 0.66 8.79
CA TYR A 232 9.69 1.54 9.40
C TYR A 232 10.04 3.02 9.28
N GLY A 233 11.23 3.36 8.81
CA GLY A 233 11.71 4.74 8.73
C GLY A 233 11.06 5.51 7.59
N SER A 234 10.14 6.43 7.94
CA SER A 234 9.48 7.31 6.98
C SER A 234 9.17 8.64 7.63
N GLU A 235 9.04 9.68 6.82
CA GLU A 235 8.69 11.02 7.31
C GLU A 235 7.39 10.98 8.12
N GLU A 236 6.38 10.28 7.60
CA GLU A 236 5.07 10.14 8.25
C GLU A 236 5.21 9.48 9.64
N ASN A 237 5.98 8.39 9.72
CA ASN A 237 6.17 7.67 10.99
C ASN A 237 6.94 8.52 12.00
N TYR A 238 8.03 9.16 11.58
CA TYR A 238 8.79 10.04 12.49
C TYR A 238 7.93 11.17 13.03
N GLN A 239 7.20 11.84 12.12
CA GLN A 239 6.34 12.97 12.50
C GLN A 239 5.26 12.52 13.50
N ALA A 240 4.58 11.42 13.22
CA ALA A 240 3.50 10.95 14.08
C ALA A 240 4.03 10.47 15.45
N ILE A 241 5.16 9.76 15.49
CA ILE A 241 5.73 9.29 16.76
C ILE A 241 6.11 10.50 17.63
N LEU A 242 6.74 11.51 17.04
CA LEU A 242 7.16 12.71 17.80
C LEU A 242 5.97 13.60 18.18
N ASP A 243 5.06 13.89 17.25
CA ASP A 243 4.03 14.91 17.43
C ASP A 243 2.72 14.36 17.97
N GLU A 244 2.25 13.19 17.48
CA GLU A 244 0.96 12.63 17.88
C GLU A 244 1.08 11.73 19.10
N PHE A 245 2.10 10.88 19.15
CA PHE A 245 2.32 9.97 20.27
C PHE A 245 3.21 10.56 21.35
N GLU A 246 3.92 11.65 21.06
CA GLU A 246 4.85 12.33 21.98
C GLU A 246 5.91 11.34 22.51
N ARG A 247 6.48 10.56 21.60
CA ARG A 247 7.51 9.54 21.90
C ARG A 247 8.74 9.78 21.02
N THR A 248 9.83 9.08 21.32
CA THR A 248 11.10 9.25 20.61
C THR A 248 11.33 8.04 19.68
N PRO A 249 11.41 8.22 18.36
CA PRO A 249 11.70 7.11 17.46
C PRO A 249 13.20 6.80 17.42
N LEU A 250 13.57 5.57 17.78
CA LEU A 250 14.91 5.01 17.53
C LEU A 250 14.78 4.06 16.35
N ILE A 251 14.59 4.64 15.18
CA ILE A 251 14.27 3.93 13.94
C ILE A 251 15.22 4.48 12.87
N THR A 252 16.04 3.63 12.25
CA THR A 252 16.89 4.04 11.15
C THR A 252 16.04 4.18 9.87
N TYR A 253 16.70 4.55 8.77
CA TYR A 253 16.06 4.69 7.45
C TYR A 253 16.91 3.95 6.42
N THR A 254 16.32 3.64 5.29
CA THR A 254 16.89 2.74 4.27
C THR A 254 18.33 3.09 3.88
N MET A 255 18.64 4.39 3.77
CA MET A 255 19.97 4.85 3.34
C MET A 255 20.97 5.01 4.50
N TYR A 256 20.54 4.81 5.75
CA TYR A 256 21.36 5.11 6.94
C TYR A 256 22.75 4.50 6.87
N GLN A 257 22.86 3.19 6.61
CA GLN A 257 24.14 2.49 6.55
C GLN A 257 24.99 2.96 5.35
N LYS A 258 24.33 3.15 4.19
CA LYS A 258 25.01 3.56 2.96
C LYS A 258 25.60 4.98 3.09
N GLU A 259 24.89 5.88 3.73
CA GLU A 259 25.34 7.26 3.95
C GLU A 259 26.61 7.33 4.82
N GLN A 260 26.90 6.30 5.63
CA GLN A 260 28.08 6.24 6.49
C GLN A 260 29.34 5.86 5.72
N THR A 261 29.22 5.27 4.54
CA THR A 261 30.37 4.72 3.78
C THR A 261 31.24 5.84 3.20
N LYS A 262 32.55 5.58 3.14
CA LYS A 262 33.51 6.51 2.52
C LYS A 262 33.17 6.77 1.05
N LYS A 263 32.69 5.73 0.33
CA LYS A 263 32.30 5.84 -1.08
C LYS A 263 31.17 6.87 -1.25
N TYR A 264 30.12 6.78 -0.42
CA TYR A 264 28.98 7.71 -0.46
C TYR A 264 29.43 9.15 -0.18
N LYS A 265 30.21 9.32 0.89
CA LYS A 265 30.64 10.66 1.35
C LYS A 265 31.58 11.37 0.37
N LYS A 266 32.32 10.62 -0.44
CA LYS A 266 33.30 11.16 -1.41
C LYS A 266 32.71 11.34 -2.82
N ASP A 267 31.53 10.84 -3.09
CA ASP A 267 30.93 10.88 -4.45
C ASP A 267 30.39 12.29 -4.73
N PRO A 268 31.00 13.05 -5.66
CA PRO A 268 30.57 14.42 -5.94
C PRO A 268 29.22 14.52 -6.64
N PHE A 269 28.69 13.41 -7.14
CA PHE A 269 27.41 13.40 -7.87
C PHE A 269 26.22 13.08 -6.98
N ILE A 270 26.47 12.78 -5.70
CA ILE A 270 25.40 12.61 -4.70
C ILE A 270 25.04 14.00 -4.15
N THR A 271 23.77 14.39 -4.31
CA THR A 271 23.32 15.74 -3.96
C THR A 271 23.46 16.07 -2.47
N ASP A 272 23.53 15.04 -1.61
CA ASP A 272 23.75 15.25 -0.16
C ASP A 272 25.16 15.79 0.15
N ASN A 273 26.11 15.59 -0.78
CA ASN A 273 27.49 16.05 -0.65
C ASN A 273 27.71 17.45 -1.23
N TRP A 274 26.66 18.04 -1.84
CA TRP A 274 26.78 19.35 -2.47
C TRP A 274 26.78 20.44 -1.40
N THR A 275 27.64 21.43 -1.59
CA THR A 275 27.74 22.58 -0.68
C THR A 275 26.45 23.42 -0.73
N TYR A 276 25.89 23.70 0.44
CA TYR A 276 24.72 24.56 0.57
C TYR A 276 25.13 25.93 1.14
N ASN A 277 24.72 26.97 0.46
CA ASN A 277 24.90 28.36 0.90
C ASN A 277 23.59 28.82 1.55
N GLU A 278 23.58 28.90 2.86
CA GLU A 278 22.40 29.27 3.64
C GLU A 278 21.90 30.67 3.37
N LEU A 279 22.82 31.63 3.18
CA LEU A 279 22.47 33.04 2.96
C LEU A 279 21.81 33.26 1.61
N ALA A 280 22.29 32.58 0.59
CA ALA A 280 21.75 32.68 -0.78
C ALA A 280 20.65 31.67 -1.09
N ASP A 281 20.43 30.68 -0.21
CA ASP A 281 19.54 29.53 -0.42
C ASP A 281 19.86 28.83 -1.75
N THR A 282 21.13 28.44 -1.94
CA THR A 282 21.61 27.81 -3.17
C THR A 282 22.51 26.59 -2.86
N TYR A 283 22.59 25.66 -3.79
CA TYR A 283 23.55 24.56 -3.77
C TYR A 283 24.59 24.76 -4.86
N THR A 284 25.79 24.22 -4.66
CA THR A 284 26.85 24.23 -5.66
C THR A 284 26.95 22.84 -6.27
N CYS A 285 26.77 22.72 -7.59
CA CYS A 285 26.81 21.44 -8.29
C CYS A 285 28.29 21.00 -8.52
N PRO A 286 28.53 19.74 -8.95
CA PRO A 286 29.90 19.24 -9.17
C PRO A 286 30.74 20.01 -10.21
N ASN A 287 30.10 20.80 -11.06
CA ASN A 287 30.78 21.67 -12.03
C ASN A 287 30.86 23.11 -11.54
N ASN A 288 30.76 23.33 -10.23
CA ASN A 288 30.84 24.64 -9.56
C ASN A 288 29.83 25.68 -10.06
N ARG A 289 28.68 25.20 -10.59
CA ARG A 289 27.56 26.07 -11.00
C ARG A 289 26.52 26.11 -9.89
N GLU A 290 25.83 27.26 -9.83
CA GLU A 290 24.83 27.52 -8.78
C GLU A 290 23.48 26.84 -9.10
N MET A 291 22.92 26.13 -8.09
CA MET A 291 21.57 25.58 -8.10
C MET A 291 20.68 26.54 -7.30
N LYS A 292 19.88 27.32 -7.99
CA LYS A 292 19.04 28.36 -7.37
C LYS A 292 17.68 27.81 -6.96
N PHE A 293 17.16 28.32 -5.86
CA PHE A 293 15.80 28.04 -5.43
C PHE A 293 14.83 28.46 -6.54
N ARG A 294 13.92 27.55 -6.88
CA ARG A 294 12.93 27.78 -7.94
C ARG A 294 11.52 27.95 -7.37
N ASN A 295 11.05 26.98 -6.60
CA ASN A 295 9.71 27.02 -5.99
C ASN A 295 9.54 25.92 -4.95
N TYR A 296 8.48 26.03 -4.17
CA TYR A 296 8.00 24.96 -3.32
C TYR A 296 7.09 24.04 -4.13
N SER A 297 7.06 22.75 -3.79
CA SER A 297 6.19 21.76 -4.40
C SER A 297 5.65 20.85 -3.31
N THR A 298 4.37 20.47 -3.42
CA THR A 298 3.76 19.48 -2.53
C THR A 298 3.58 18.18 -3.31
N ARG A 299 4.08 17.09 -2.77
CA ARG A 299 3.84 15.74 -3.31
C ARG A 299 2.98 14.95 -2.35
N THR A 300 1.93 14.35 -2.88
CA THR A 300 1.08 13.43 -2.11
C THR A 300 1.42 12.02 -2.55
N ASP A 301 1.72 11.14 -1.59
CA ASP A 301 1.98 9.74 -1.90
C ASP A 301 0.66 8.98 -2.13
N LYS A 302 0.76 7.71 -2.54
CA LYS A 302 -0.42 6.90 -2.86
C LYS A 302 -1.33 6.62 -1.65
N TYR A 303 -0.86 6.91 -0.45
CA TYR A 303 -1.63 6.73 0.80
C TYR A 303 -2.16 8.04 1.36
N GLY A 304 -1.92 9.17 0.67
CA GLY A 304 -2.44 10.49 1.03
C GLY A 304 -1.52 11.36 1.86
N PHE A 305 -0.32 10.89 2.23
CA PHE A 305 0.63 11.69 3.01
C PHE A 305 1.27 12.76 2.11
N LYS A 306 1.26 14.02 2.59
CA LYS A 306 1.77 15.18 1.84
C LYS A 306 3.16 15.58 2.29
N LYS A 307 4.09 15.67 1.34
CA LYS A 307 5.48 16.08 1.57
C LYS A 307 5.72 17.46 0.94
N GLN A 308 6.38 18.32 1.68
CA GLN A 308 6.78 19.63 1.20
C GLN A 308 8.21 19.56 0.66
N LEU A 309 8.40 19.98 -0.57
CA LEU A 309 9.69 19.93 -1.25
C LEU A 309 10.13 21.32 -1.67
N LYS A 310 11.41 21.62 -1.49
CA LYS A 310 12.08 22.76 -2.12
C LYS A 310 12.71 22.28 -3.42
N ILE A 311 12.44 23.00 -4.49
CA ILE A 311 12.95 22.67 -5.83
C ILE A 311 14.07 23.67 -6.16
N TYR A 312 15.24 23.14 -6.54
CA TYR A 312 16.38 23.94 -6.97
C TYR A 312 16.74 23.56 -8.40
N GLU A 313 17.08 24.56 -9.22
CA GLU A 313 17.43 24.36 -10.62
C GLU A 313 18.80 24.97 -10.91
N CYS A 314 19.62 24.24 -11.65
CA CYS A 314 20.95 24.70 -12.07
C CYS A 314 20.80 25.88 -13.03
N GLU A 315 21.63 26.90 -12.84
CA GLU A 315 21.64 28.10 -13.70
C GLU A 315 21.87 27.78 -15.16
N SER A 316 22.72 26.77 -15.46
CA SER A 316 22.91 26.26 -16.82
C SER A 316 23.55 24.88 -16.79
N CYS A 317 23.04 23.96 -17.59
CA CYS A 317 23.68 22.65 -17.84
C CYS A 317 24.13 22.52 -19.29
N PHE A 318 24.05 23.62 -20.04
CA PHE A 318 24.53 23.66 -21.42
C PHE A 318 26.07 23.49 -21.43
N ASP A 319 26.55 22.63 -22.30
CA ASP A 319 28.00 22.30 -22.45
C ASP A 319 28.66 21.87 -21.14
N CYS A 320 27.91 21.23 -20.23
CA CYS A 320 28.48 20.76 -18.97
C CYS A 320 29.27 19.46 -19.20
N PRO A 321 30.60 19.47 -18.93
CA PRO A 321 31.46 18.30 -19.21
C PRO A 321 31.14 17.10 -18.35
N VAL A 322 30.48 17.28 -17.20
CA VAL A 322 30.13 16.19 -16.26
C VAL A 322 28.64 15.85 -16.31
N ARG A 323 27.91 16.36 -17.29
CA ARG A 323 26.45 16.15 -17.39
C ARG A 323 26.07 14.67 -17.35
N ASN A 324 26.76 13.82 -18.12
CA ASN A 324 26.45 12.40 -18.21
C ASN A 324 26.65 11.64 -16.89
N LEU A 325 27.51 12.17 -16.01
CA LEU A 325 27.73 11.61 -14.68
C LEU A 325 26.73 12.19 -13.66
N CYS A 326 26.27 13.42 -13.89
CA CYS A 326 25.40 14.15 -12.97
C CYS A 326 23.93 13.75 -13.10
N THR A 327 23.45 13.48 -14.32
CA THR A 327 22.04 13.16 -14.55
C THR A 327 21.87 12.11 -15.65
N ARG A 328 20.88 11.24 -15.47
CA ARG A 328 20.49 10.24 -16.48
C ARG A 328 19.45 10.80 -17.46
N SER A 329 18.98 12.03 -17.21
CA SER A 329 17.97 12.65 -18.07
C SER A 329 18.57 12.93 -19.46
N LYS A 330 17.86 12.50 -20.50
CA LYS A 330 18.23 12.76 -21.90
C LYS A 330 17.72 14.11 -22.39
N SER A 331 16.92 14.80 -21.59
CA SER A 331 16.41 16.14 -21.95
C SER A 331 17.53 17.16 -21.89
N ASN A 332 17.42 18.23 -22.70
CA ASN A 332 18.36 19.36 -22.68
C ASN A 332 18.06 20.37 -21.57
N LYS A 333 17.09 20.05 -20.69
CA LYS A 333 16.74 20.92 -19.58
C LYS A 333 17.81 20.93 -18.48
N ASN A 334 17.86 22.00 -17.73
CA ASN A 334 18.78 22.13 -16.60
C ASN A 334 18.50 21.08 -15.53
N ARG A 335 19.55 20.69 -14.79
CA ARG A 335 19.42 19.75 -13.66
C ARG A 335 18.54 20.39 -12.57
N VAL A 336 17.57 19.62 -12.11
CA VAL A 336 16.68 19.98 -11.00
C VAL A 336 16.88 18.99 -9.87
N ILE A 337 17.01 19.50 -8.63
CA ILE A 337 17.04 18.67 -7.43
C ILE A 337 15.87 19.04 -6.51
N GLN A 338 15.48 18.10 -5.68
CA GLN A 338 14.38 18.24 -4.73
C GLN A 338 14.93 17.98 -3.33
N LYS A 339 14.67 18.89 -2.41
CA LYS A 339 15.09 18.75 -1.01
C LYS A 339 13.86 18.77 -0.11
N ASN A 340 13.75 17.78 0.76
CA ASN A 340 12.68 17.66 1.75
C ASN A 340 13.26 18.04 3.12
N GLY A 341 12.96 19.24 3.59
CA GLY A 341 13.50 19.76 4.84
C GLY A 341 13.08 18.94 6.05
N ASN A 342 11.82 18.51 6.08
CA ASN A 342 11.33 17.68 7.18
C ASN A 342 12.08 16.33 7.25
N TRP A 343 12.24 15.68 6.09
CA TRP A 343 12.95 14.40 6.01
C TRP A 343 14.41 14.55 6.47
N GLU A 344 15.09 15.63 6.05
CA GLU A 344 16.47 15.89 6.47
C GLU A 344 16.55 16.16 7.98
N TYR A 345 15.58 16.89 8.54
CA TYR A 345 15.48 17.14 9.98
C TYR A 345 15.35 15.82 10.75
N PHE A 346 14.42 14.97 10.34
CA PHE A 346 14.19 13.68 11.03
C PHE A 346 15.42 12.76 10.93
N LYS A 347 16.06 12.70 9.77
CA LYS A 347 17.30 11.93 9.60
C LYS A 347 18.41 12.42 10.53
N ALA A 348 18.58 13.74 10.61
CA ALA A 348 19.59 14.34 11.49
C ALA A 348 19.28 14.02 12.95
N HIS A 349 18.04 14.15 13.36
CA HIS A 349 17.58 13.82 14.72
C HIS A 349 17.91 12.36 15.09
N VAL A 350 17.58 11.43 14.22
CA VAL A 350 17.85 10.01 14.43
C VAL A 350 19.36 9.75 14.49
N ARG A 351 20.15 10.35 13.60
CA ARG A 351 21.61 10.19 13.61
C ARG A 351 22.22 10.64 14.94
N GLU A 352 21.75 11.76 15.50
CA GLU A 352 22.24 12.24 16.79
C GLU A 352 21.86 11.29 17.93
N LEU A 353 20.60 10.85 17.99
CA LEU A 353 20.14 9.89 18.99
C LEU A 353 20.97 8.60 18.96
N LEU A 354 21.31 8.10 17.78
CA LEU A 354 22.07 6.84 17.65
C LEU A 354 23.56 7.01 18.01
N LYS A 355 24.09 8.24 18.00
CA LYS A 355 25.46 8.54 18.45
C LYS A 355 25.55 8.62 19.97
N GLU A 356 24.49 9.04 20.65
CA GLU A 356 24.45 9.11 22.10
C GLU A 356 24.60 7.72 22.69
N GLU A 357 25.37 7.61 23.79
CA GLU A 357 25.66 6.33 24.42
C GLU A 357 24.36 5.60 24.83
N PHE A 358 23.49 6.31 25.52
CA PHE A 358 22.26 5.72 26.09
C PHE A 358 21.30 5.23 25.01
N THR A 359 20.89 6.12 24.11
CA THR A 359 19.91 5.78 23.06
C THR A 359 20.51 4.86 22.00
N GLY A 360 21.82 5.01 21.72
CA GLY A 360 22.52 4.09 20.82
C GLY A 360 22.55 2.67 21.37
N GLU A 361 22.75 2.51 22.69
CA GLU A 361 22.71 1.20 23.33
C GLU A 361 21.31 0.56 23.25
N ILE A 362 20.26 1.35 23.52
CA ILE A 362 18.88 0.88 23.37
C ILE A 362 18.66 0.35 21.94
N TYR A 363 19.07 1.12 20.92
CA TYR A 363 18.91 0.69 19.52
C TYR A 363 19.64 -0.62 19.24
N ARG A 364 20.86 -0.79 19.76
CA ARG A 364 21.66 -2.02 19.55
C ARG A 364 20.97 -3.27 20.13
N GLN A 365 20.14 -3.11 21.16
CA GLN A 365 19.39 -4.22 21.75
C GLN A 365 18.31 -4.79 20.83
N ARG A 366 17.91 -4.05 19.79
CA ARG A 366 16.81 -4.42 18.90
C ARG A 366 16.91 -5.87 18.39
N LYS A 367 18.06 -6.24 17.85
CA LYS A 367 18.22 -7.59 17.29
C LYS A 367 18.11 -8.67 18.37
N ILE A 368 18.75 -8.42 19.49
CA ILE A 368 18.75 -9.36 20.62
C ILE A 368 17.32 -9.53 21.17
N ASP A 369 16.53 -8.48 21.09
CA ASP A 369 15.19 -8.47 21.68
C ASP A 369 14.14 -9.17 20.79
N VAL A 370 14.13 -8.87 19.51
CA VAL A 370 13.04 -9.27 18.60
C VAL A 370 13.33 -10.62 17.91
N GLU A 371 14.55 -10.85 17.45
CA GLU A 371 14.86 -12.05 16.65
C GLU A 371 14.54 -13.37 17.38
N PRO A 372 14.80 -13.52 18.70
CA PRO A 372 14.45 -14.77 19.39
C PRO A 372 12.95 -15.05 19.41
N ALA A 373 12.10 -14.02 19.51
CA ALA A 373 10.64 -14.20 19.49
C ALA A 373 10.18 -14.83 18.18
N PHE A 374 10.66 -14.32 17.05
CA PHE A 374 10.32 -14.89 15.74
C PHE A 374 10.99 -16.24 15.52
N GLY A 375 12.20 -16.43 16.04
CA GLY A 375 12.88 -17.72 16.01
C GLY A 375 12.07 -18.79 16.73
N ASN A 376 11.56 -18.45 17.92
CA ASN A 376 10.71 -19.37 18.69
C ASN A 376 9.44 -19.70 17.91
N LEU A 377 8.74 -18.68 17.41
CA LEU A 377 7.49 -18.86 16.67
C LEU A 377 7.67 -19.77 15.45
N LYS A 378 8.69 -19.52 14.64
CA LYS A 378 8.89 -20.22 13.36
C LYS A 378 9.65 -21.53 13.45
N ALA A 379 10.75 -21.55 14.23
CA ALA A 379 11.62 -22.73 14.30
C ALA A 379 11.15 -23.71 15.36
N ASN A 380 10.89 -23.25 16.59
CA ASN A 380 10.53 -24.14 17.68
C ASN A 380 9.06 -24.61 17.59
N LEU A 381 8.14 -23.66 17.34
CA LEU A 381 6.71 -23.97 17.23
C LEU A 381 6.28 -24.34 15.83
N ALA A 382 7.19 -24.21 14.83
CA ALA A 382 6.92 -24.52 13.41
C ALA A 382 5.71 -23.76 12.85
N PHE A 383 5.39 -22.58 13.41
CA PHE A 383 4.24 -21.78 13.03
C PHE A 383 4.58 -20.89 11.84
N ASN A 384 4.53 -21.47 10.64
CA ASN A 384 4.86 -20.79 9.39
C ASN A 384 3.64 -20.48 8.53
N ARG A 385 2.49 -21.04 8.91
CA ARG A 385 1.24 -20.92 8.15
C ARG A 385 0.05 -21.00 9.09
N PHE A 386 -0.93 -20.13 8.85
CA PHE A 386 -2.18 -20.12 9.60
C PHE A 386 -3.06 -21.33 9.24
N SER A 387 -3.88 -21.79 10.19
CA SER A 387 -4.84 -22.88 9.97
C SER A 387 -6.24 -22.37 9.66
N VAL A 388 -6.55 -21.12 10.06
CA VAL A 388 -7.86 -20.49 9.87
C VAL A 388 -7.80 -19.43 8.74
N ARG A 389 -8.95 -18.78 8.48
CA ARG A 389 -9.07 -17.72 7.44
C ARG A 389 -9.81 -16.51 8.01
N GLY A 390 -9.47 -15.34 7.46
CA GLY A 390 -10.04 -14.05 7.85
C GLY A 390 -9.31 -13.44 9.02
N LYS A 391 -9.06 -12.12 8.92
CA LYS A 391 -8.17 -11.38 9.82
C LYS A 391 -8.48 -11.62 11.30
N ASP A 392 -9.75 -11.61 11.68
CA ASP A 392 -10.14 -11.75 13.10
C ASP A 392 -9.70 -13.10 13.68
N LYS A 393 -9.96 -14.19 12.94
CA LYS A 393 -9.57 -15.54 13.37
C LYS A 393 -8.05 -15.72 13.35
N ILE A 394 -7.40 -15.14 12.35
CA ILE A 394 -5.94 -15.14 12.20
C ILE A 394 -5.29 -14.47 13.43
N THR A 395 -5.83 -13.33 13.84
CA THR A 395 -5.32 -12.59 15.02
C THR A 395 -5.48 -13.43 16.30
N GLN A 396 -6.61 -14.13 16.43
CA GLN A 396 -6.83 -15.02 17.57
C GLN A 396 -5.86 -16.21 17.56
N GLU A 397 -5.67 -16.85 16.40
CA GLU A 397 -4.74 -17.97 16.27
C GLU A 397 -3.30 -17.54 16.60
N LEU A 398 -2.90 -16.39 16.16
CA LEU A 398 -1.58 -15.83 16.48
C LEU A 398 -1.42 -15.61 17.99
N GLY A 399 -2.43 -15.08 18.64
CA GLY A 399 -2.44 -14.89 20.09
C GLY A 399 -2.21 -16.20 20.86
N UNK A 400 -2.72 -16.99 20.41
CA UNK A 400 -2.63 -18.25 21.03
C UNK A 400 -1.28 -18.87 20.82
N UNK A 401 -0.68 -18.55 19.71
CA UNK A 401 0.63 -19.00 19.45
C UNK A 401 1.71 -18.12 20.06
N UNK A 402 1.41 -16.95 20.43
CA UNK A 402 2.28 -16.03 21.00
C UNK A 402 2.30 -16.10 22.47
N UNK A 403 1.36 -16.69 23.13
CA UNK A 403 1.23 -16.96 24.48
C UNK A 403 1.99 -18.06 24.90
#